data_91be38abb58e49f140ca7ea12cbfa2a3
#
_entry.id   91be38abb58e49f140ca7ea12cbfa2a3
#
_cell.length_a   1.000
_cell.length_b   1.000
_cell.length_c   1.000
_cell.angle_alpha   90.00
_cell.angle_beta   90.00
_cell.angle_gamma   90.00
#
_symmetry.space_group_name_H-M   'P 1'
#
loop_
_entity.id
_entity.type
_entity.pdbx_description
1 polymer ?
#
loop_
_entity_poly.entity_id
_entity_poly.type
_entity_poly.pdbx_seq_one_letter_code
_entity_poly.pdbx_strand_id
1 'polypeptide(L)'
;MALYIFERAIGTLDTNKVKEILRRAGEDVGHPDDYDPADYTYTEINSKSVSADGPGSMAVNKLEKAATELGFKKVTVTHLDADAKVSEKTMARVPRTADNPLGATSYGVTIIMPQATVEALSTGTYSLYAFKAVQTNAGGGVPLVWFKSDDFGLNTDVSWEIQYQAYTSRSQIVPNGQITGLSSYAADLGQKLEVQTPQGTGNVVAGTEGNISIENLTSSPMTCGISEVVGGIAEPLCAFPLYGNGLDAMVPIQKVMLTFSTKTVNTGTVIEKAYSQSILIDLTSATHREVAFDINEGWSWGGFSWGAAIRPSTNVVPILIEGGDSFKSHAITMLG
;
A
#
# COMPACT_ATOMS: atom_id res chain seq x y z
N MET A 1 27.77 8.24 7.56
CA MET A 1 26.83 9.00 6.72
C MET A 1 25.44 8.47 7.01
N ALA A 2 24.51 9.34 7.29
CA ALA A 2 23.13 8.95 7.58
C ALA A 2 22.20 9.52 6.50
N LEU A 3 21.27 8.72 6.02
CA LEU A 3 20.20 9.15 5.13
C LEU A 3 18.90 9.22 5.95
N TYR A 4 18.34 10.40 6.04
CA TYR A 4 17.02 10.63 6.65
C TYR A 4 15.99 10.84 5.56
N ILE A 5 14.84 10.16 5.66
CA ILE A 5 13.69 10.40 4.81
C ILE A 5 12.58 10.95 5.69
N PHE A 6 12.21 12.21 5.43
CA PHE A 6 11.14 12.90 6.11
C PHE A 6 9.86 12.78 5.29
N GLU A 7 8.81 12.29 5.90
CA GLU A 7 7.50 12.16 5.28
C GLU A 7 6.45 12.86 6.13
N ARG A 8 5.52 13.52 5.47
CA ARG A 8 4.42 14.22 6.13
C ARG A 8 3.08 13.66 5.66
N ALA A 9 2.25 13.23 6.60
CA ALA A 9 0.92 12.69 6.31
C ALA A 9 -0.03 13.74 5.72
N ILE A 10 0.04 15.00 6.19
CA ILE A 10 -0.88 16.08 5.80
C ILE A 10 -0.11 17.36 5.46
N GLY A 11 -0.45 18.00 4.33
CA GLY A 11 0.14 19.24 3.82
C GLY A 11 1.47 19.03 3.10
N THR A 12 2.11 20.12 2.66
CA THR A 12 3.39 20.10 1.93
C THR A 12 4.59 20.06 2.88
N LEU A 13 5.58 19.25 2.54
CA LEU A 13 6.91 19.24 3.13
C LEU A 13 7.90 19.65 2.05
N ASP A 14 8.67 20.69 2.28
CA ASP A 14 9.71 21.18 1.38
C ASP A 14 11.07 21.18 2.09
N THR A 15 12.13 21.39 1.32
CA THR A 15 13.51 21.43 1.81
C THR A 15 13.71 22.43 2.96
N ASN A 16 13.04 23.59 2.94
CA ASN A 16 13.23 24.61 3.99
C ASN A 16 12.64 24.16 5.32
N LYS A 17 11.51 23.44 5.29
CA LYS A 17 10.91 22.87 6.50
C LYS A 17 11.78 21.76 7.09
N VAL A 18 12.39 20.92 6.26
CA VAL A 18 13.33 19.90 6.72
C VAL A 18 14.60 20.52 7.32
N LYS A 19 15.15 21.55 6.72
CA LYS A 19 16.28 22.33 7.29
C LYS A 19 15.97 22.86 8.66
N GLU A 20 14.78 23.42 8.85
CA GLU A 20 14.35 23.95 10.16
C GLU A 20 14.13 22.83 11.20
N ILE A 21 13.64 21.65 10.78
CA ILE A 21 13.53 20.47 11.66
C ILE A 21 14.92 20.03 12.13
N LEU A 22 15.90 19.91 11.23
CA LEU A 22 17.26 19.53 11.57
C LEU A 22 17.93 20.55 12.49
N ARG A 23 17.79 21.85 12.21
CA ARG A 23 18.34 22.92 13.04
C ARG A 23 17.82 22.86 14.49
N ARG A 24 16.50 22.76 14.67
CA ARG A 24 15.87 22.67 16.01
C ARG A 24 16.26 21.39 16.74
N ALA A 25 16.35 20.28 16.02
CA ALA A 25 16.75 19.03 16.61
C ALA A 25 18.23 19.08 17.08
N GLY A 26 19.12 19.74 16.33
CA GLY A 26 20.50 20.00 16.72
C GLY A 26 20.63 20.87 17.97
N GLU A 27 19.85 21.94 18.07
CA GLU A 27 19.77 22.78 19.25
C GLU A 27 19.31 22.01 20.51
N ASP A 28 18.31 21.11 20.37
CA ASP A 28 17.75 20.34 21.49
C ASP A 28 18.74 19.29 22.05
N VAL A 29 19.72 18.82 21.24
CA VAL A 29 20.74 17.88 21.70
C VAL A 29 22.03 18.55 22.18
N GLY A 30 22.15 19.87 22.03
CA GLY A 30 23.32 20.64 22.48
C GLY A 30 24.57 20.48 21.60
N HIS A 31 24.43 19.94 20.40
CA HIS A 31 25.47 19.79 19.40
C HIS A 31 25.03 20.38 18.06
N PRO A 32 24.83 21.71 17.97
CA PRO A 32 24.33 22.34 16.75
C PRO A 32 25.27 22.16 15.56
N ASP A 33 26.57 22.06 15.79
CA ASP A 33 27.58 21.91 14.74
C ASP A 33 27.53 20.53 14.06
N ASP A 34 27.05 19.48 14.76
CA ASP A 34 26.91 18.13 14.22
C ASP A 34 25.67 17.99 13.31
N TYR A 35 24.78 18.97 13.33
CA TYR A 35 23.49 18.95 12.62
C TYR A 35 23.24 20.26 11.88
N ASP A 36 24.30 20.90 11.39
CA ASP A 36 24.15 22.07 10.53
C ASP A 36 23.38 21.66 9.25
N PRO A 37 22.21 22.27 8.98
CA PRO A 37 21.49 22.02 7.76
C PRO A 37 22.32 22.21 6.48
N ALA A 38 23.40 22.98 6.52
CA ALA A 38 24.29 23.19 5.39
C ALA A 38 25.10 21.96 5.02
N ASP A 39 25.31 21.03 5.95
CA ASP A 39 26.09 19.79 5.74
C ASP A 39 25.28 18.65 5.14
N TYR A 40 23.99 18.89 4.87
CA TYR A 40 23.09 17.89 4.30
C TYR A 40 22.71 18.19 2.86
N THR A 41 22.69 17.15 2.05
CA THR A 41 22.13 17.18 0.69
C THR A 41 20.66 16.84 0.74
N TYR A 42 19.82 17.69 0.18
CA TYR A 42 18.37 17.55 0.21
C TYR A 42 17.85 17.17 -1.17
N THR A 43 16.93 16.20 -1.20
CA THR A 43 16.20 15.83 -2.41
C THR A 43 14.71 15.81 -2.11
N GLU A 44 13.95 16.67 -2.78
CA GLU A 44 12.49 16.65 -2.73
C GLU A 44 11.99 15.46 -3.56
N ILE A 45 11.46 14.44 -2.88
CA ILE A 45 10.93 13.23 -3.51
C ILE A 45 9.55 13.54 -4.09
N ASN A 46 8.73 14.26 -3.32
CA ASN A 46 7.40 14.76 -3.71
C ASN A 46 6.97 15.88 -2.76
N SER A 47 5.77 16.41 -2.93
CA SER A 47 5.25 17.51 -2.08
C SER A 47 5.10 17.16 -0.59
N LYS A 48 5.18 15.88 -0.21
CA LYS A 48 5.05 15.40 1.17
C LYS A 48 6.32 14.74 1.70
N SER A 49 7.35 14.56 0.87
CA SER A 49 8.50 13.73 1.19
C SER A 49 9.80 14.36 0.72
N VAL A 50 10.74 14.54 1.64
CA VAL A 50 12.08 15.09 1.39
C VAL A 50 13.12 14.19 2.03
N SER A 51 14.19 13.84 1.30
CA SER A 51 15.36 13.19 1.89
C SER A 51 16.42 14.19 2.26
N ALA A 52 17.13 13.93 3.35
CA ALA A 52 18.33 14.64 3.76
C ALA A 52 19.46 13.63 4.02
N ASP A 53 20.55 13.75 3.26
CA ASP A 53 21.73 12.89 3.36
C ASP A 53 22.90 13.71 3.92
N GLY A 54 23.51 13.26 5.03
CA GLY A 54 24.52 14.02 5.72
C GLY A 54 25.31 13.25 6.79
N PRO A 55 26.20 13.94 7.52
CA PRO A 55 27.18 13.31 8.41
C PRO A 55 26.59 12.82 9.74
N GLY A 56 25.48 13.35 10.21
CA GLY A 56 24.93 13.10 11.54
C GLY A 56 24.21 11.76 11.70
N SER A 57 24.04 11.31 12.95
CA SER A 57 23.26 10.12 13.33
C SER A 57 22.25 10.48 14.43
N MET A 58 21.32 11.37 14.14
CA MET A 58 20.33 11.84 15.12
C MET A 58 19.25 10.78 15.37
N ALA A 59 18.87 10.62 16.62
CA ALA A 59 17.77 9.74 16.98
C ALA A 59 16.42 10.27 16.44
N VAL A 60 15.62 9.36 15.86
CA VAL A 60 14.33 9.66 15.20
C VAL A 60 13.39 10.47 16.11
N ASN A 61 13.31 10.13 17.39
CA ASN A 61 12.47 10.82 18.36
C ASN A 61 12.81 12.30 18.56
N LYS A 62 14.05 12.71 18.32
CA LYS A 62 14.46 14.12 18.39
C LYS A 62 13.97 14.89 17.18
N LEU A 63 14.07 14.30 16.01
CA LEU A 63 13.56 14.86 14.76
C LEU A 63 12.03 14.96 14.78
N GLU A 64 11.34 13.95 15.30
CA GLU A 64 9.88 13.97 15.48
C GLU A 64 9.44 15.04 16.47
N LYS A 65 10.17 15.24 17.57
CA LYS A 65 9.91 16.32 18.53
C LYS A 65 10.00 17.68 17.85
N ALA A 66 11.11 17.96 17.16
CA ALA A 66 11.31 19.22 16.44
C ALA A 66 10.26 19.45 15.36
N ALA A 67 9.86 18.40 14.64
CA ALA A 67 8.79 18.46 13.66
C ALA A 67 7.44 18.81 14.30
N THR A 68 7.13 18.24 15.46
CA THR A 68 5.90 18.53 16.22
C THR A 68 5.87 19.98 16.69
N GLU A 69 7.00 20.52 17.16
CA GLU A 69 7.14 21.93 17.55
C GLU A 69 6.92 22.92 16.40
N LEU A 70 7.16 22.47 15.16
CA LEU A 70 6.85 23.23 13.94
C LEU A 70 5.39 23.07 13.47
N GLY A 71 4.52 22.49 14.30
CA GLY A 71 3.10 22.30 14.02
C GLY A 71 2.76 21.15 13.12
N PHE A 72 3.68 20.19 12.93
CA PHE A 72 3.41 18.96 12.20
C PHE A 72 2.80 17.91 13.14
N LYS A 73 1.62 17.41 12.82
CA LYS A 73 0.95 16.38 13.62
C LYS A 73 1.62 15.00 13.55
N LYS A 74 2.29 14.71 12.44
CA LYS A 74 3.03 13.45 12.24
C LYS A 74 4.08 13.64 11.15
N VAL A 75 5.30 13.23 11.43
CA VAL A 75 6.39 13.09 10.44
C VAL A 75 6.99 11.71 10.63
N THR A 76 7.02 10.91 9.57
CA THR A 76 7.74 9.65 9.57
C THR A 76 9.17 9.89 9.14
N VAL A 77 10.11 9.41 9.94
CA VAL A 77 11.55 9.53 9.64
C VAL A 77 12.14 8.13 9.52
N THR A 78 12.76 7.84 8.40
CA THR A 78 13.54 6.60 8.20
C THR A 78 15.01 6.92 8.33
N HIS A 79 15.70 6.25 9.26
CA HIS A 79 17.11 6.40 9.51
C HIS A 79 17.86 5.18 8.95
N LEU A 80 18.86 5.42 8.10
CA LEU A 80 19.72 4.39 7.55
C LEU A 80 21.17 4.62 8.03
N ASP A 81 21.64 3.78 8.95
CA ASP A 81 23.05 3.78 9.35
C ASP A 81 23.90 3.06 8.29
N ALA A 82 24.94 3.75 7.82
CA ALA A 82 25.89 3.19 6.86
C ALA A 82 26.73 2.02 7.43
N ASP A 83 26.79 1.88 8.75
CA ASP A 83 27.54 0.85 9.49
C ASP A 83 26.69 -0.23 10.16
N ALA A 84 25.40 -0.29 9.89
CA ALA A 84 24.59 -1.41 10.34
C ALA A 84 25.11 -2.69 9.67
N LYS A 85 25.99 -3.42 10.38
CA LYS A 85 26.27 -4.81 10.07
C LYS A 85 24.93 -5.49 9.96
N VAL A 86 24.59 -5.90 8.76
CA VAL A 86 23.43 -6.72 8.44
C VAL A 86 23.52 -7.95 9.31
N SER A 87 22.82 -7.96 10.43
CA SER A 87 22.53 -9.17 11.17
C SER A 87 21.69 -10.02 10.23
N GLU A 88 22.28 -11.09 9.72
CA GLU A 88 21.67 -12.06 8.84
C GLU A 88 20.40 -12.65 9.48
N LYS A 89 19.27 -12.00 9.25
CA LYS A 89 18.01 -12.66 9.01
C LYS A 89 17.62 -12.33 7.59
N THR A 90 18.19 -13.09 6.71
CA THR A 90 18.13 -12.95 5.27
C THR A 90 16.69 -13.12 4.80
N MET A 91 15.98 -12.02 4.60
CA MET A 91 15.07 -11.95 3.47
C MET A 91 15.96 -11.74 2.24
N ALA A 92 16.03 -12.72 1.38
CA ALA A 92 16.79 -12.65 0.16
C ALA A 92 16.27 -11.49 -0.69
N ARG A 93 17.00 -10.40 -0.69
CA ARG A 93 16.79 -9.25 -1.57
C ARG A 93 17.30 -9.67 -2.94
N VAL A 94 16.41 -10.03 -3.84
CA VAL A 94 16.75 -10.16 -5.26
C VAL A 94 17.24 -8.80 -5.73
N PRO A 95 18.41 -8.71 -6.41
CA PRO A 95 18.91 -7.44 -6.92
C PRO A 95 17.88 -6.86 -7.89
N ARG A 96 17.47 -5.61 -7.68
CA ARG A 96 16.78 -4.84 -8.71
C ARG A 96 17.70 -4.80 -9.93
N THR A 97 17.25 -5.36 -11.04
CA THR A 97 17.79 -4.96 -12.33
C THR A 97 17.44 -3.48 -12.50
N ALA A 98 18.47 -2.64 -12.42
CA ALA A 98 18.34 -1.22 -12.71
C ALA A 98 17.97 -1.09 -14.18
N ASP A 99 16.69 -0.83 -14.46
CA ASP A 99 16.22 -0.20 -15.71
C ASP A 99 14.71 0.02 -15.60
N ASN A 100 14.31 1.00 -14.78
CA ASN A 100 13.06 1.70 -15.02
C ASN A 100 13.26 3.21 -14.76
N PRO A 101 13.68 3.97 -15.79
CA PRO A 101 13.88 5.41 -15.68
C PRO A 101 12.59 6.24 -15.80
N LEU A 102 11.43 5.59 -15.87
CA LEU A 102 10.12 6.26 -15.83
C LEU A 102 9.57 6.07 -14.41
N GLY A 103 9.39 7.17 -13.68
CA GLY A 103 8.88 7.16 -12.32
C GLY A 103 7.62 6.28 -12.20
N ALA A 104 7.55 5.48 -11.13
CA ALA A 104 6.41 4.62 -10.86
C ALA A 104 5.11 5.45 -10.91
N THR A 105 4.10 4.97 -11.63
CA THR A 105 2.81 5.67 -11.69
C THR A 105 2.19 5.65 -10.30
N SER A 106 1.97 6.83 -9.75
CA SER A 106 1.31 7.00 -8.45
C SER A 106 -0.18 7.18 -8.65
N TYR A 107 -0.96 6.49 -7.87
CA TYR A 107 -2.42 6.62 -7.79
C TYR A 107 -2.84 7.15 -6.44
N GLY A 108 -4.03 7.76 -6.36
CA GLY A 108 -4.54 8.24 -5.08
C GLY A 108 -6.02 8.58 -5.08
N VAL A 109 -6.58 8.58 -3.87
CA VAL A 109 -7.93 9.10 -3.59
C VAL A 109 -7.82 10.07 -2.43
N THR A 110 -8.34 11.29 -2.62
CA THR A 110 -8.55 12.25 -1.53
C THR A 110 -9.98 12.14 -1.02
N ILE A 111 -10.13 11.95 0.28
CA ILE A 111 -11.43 11.94 0.97
C ILE A 111 -11.59 13.28 1.68
N ILE A 112 -12.61 14.05 1.29
CA ILE A 112 -12.96 15.33 1.92
C ILE A 112 -14.03 15.06 2.97
N MET A 113 -13.82 15.55 4.19
CA MET A 113 -14.74 15.36 5.33
C MET A 113 -14.97 16.66 6.08
N PRO A 114 -16.22 16.94 6.50
CA PRO A 114 -16.48 18.03 7.46
C PRO A 114 -15.82 17.77 8.82
N GLN A 115 -15.50 18.82 9.55
CA GLN A 115 -14.89 18.74 10.89
C GLN A 115 -15.72 17.86 11.84
N ALA A 116 -17.04 18.01 11.84
CA ALA A 116 -17.94 17.22 12.68
C ALA A 116 -17.87 15.72 12.38
N THR A 117 -17.71 15.35 11.10
CA THR A 117 -17.51 13.95 10.68
C THR A 117 -16.17 13.40 11.19
N VAL A 118 -15.08 14.15 11.05
CA VAL A 118 -13.76 13.75 11.57
C VAL A 118 -13.79 13.52 13.08
N GLU A 119 -14.43 14.43 13.83
CA GLU A 119 -14.58 14.31 15.29
C GLU A 119 -15.44 13.09 15.67
N ALA A 120 -16.54 12.85 14.97
CA ALA A 120 -17.42 11.71 15.22
C ALA A 120 -16.73 10.37 14.92
N LEU A 121 -15.98 10.27 13.80
CA LEU A 121 -15.22 9.08 13.45
C LEU A 121 -14.12 8.79 14.48
N SER A 122 -13.37 9.81 14.90
CA SER A 122 -12.31 9.69 15.90
C SER A 122 -12.86 9.26 17.27
N THR A 123 -13.95 9.90 17.72
CA THR A 123 -14.62 9.55 18.98
C THR A 123 -15.23 8.16 18.95
N GLY A 124 -15.79 7.76 17.80
CA GLY A 124 -16.42 6.46 17.58
C GLY A 124 -15.42 5.33 17.30
N THR A 125 -14.11 5.57 17.39
CA THR A 125 -13.05 4.57 17.12
C THR A 125 -13.16 3.90 15.76
N TYR A 126 -13.52 4.66 14.74
CA TYR A 126 -13.56 4.17 13.37
C TYR A 126 -12.14 4.08 12.80
N SER A 127 -11.92 3.10 11.93
CA SER A 127 -10.77 3.03 11.03
C SER A 127 -11.23 3.18 9.58
N LEU A 128 -10.38 3.78 8.75
CA LEU A 128 -10.51 3.75 7.30
C LEU A 128 -9.88 2.47 6.78
N TYR A 129 -10.62 1.72 5.98
CA TYR A 129 -10.14 0.52 5.29
C TYR A 129 -10.21 0.71 3.78
N ALA A 130 -9.21 0.20 3.07
CA ALA A 130 -9.23 0.11 1.62
C ALA A 130 -9.01 -1.34 1.16
N PHE A 131 -9.64 -1.66 0.03
CA PHE A 131 -9.58 -2.94 -0.66
C PHE A 131 -9.35 -2.66 -2.14
N LYS A 132 -8.52 -3.44 -2.78
CA LYS A 132 -8.22 -3.27 -4.19
C LYS A 132 -8.76 -4.43 -5.02
N ALA A 133 -9.25 -4.14 -6.21
CA ALA A 133 -9.80 -5.16 -7.09
C ALA A 133 -8.70 -5.87 -7.89
N VAL A 134 -8.94 -7.15 -8.18
CA VAL A 134 -8.06 -8.02 -8.96
C VAL A 134 -8.90 -8.78 -9.97
N GLN A 135 -8.45 -8.84 -11.21
CA GLN A 135 -9.01 -9.70 -12.23
C GLN A 135 -8.22 -11.01 -12.31
N THR A 136 -8.91 -12.13 -12.50
CA THR A 136 -8.28 -13.46 -12.46
C THR A 136 -8.99 -14.49 -13.33
N ASN A 137 -8.25 -15.54 -13.70
CA ASN A 137 -8.82 -16.76 -14.26
C ASN A 137 -9.03 -17.85 -13.20
N ALA A 138 -8.55 -17.64 -11.97
CA ALA A 138 -8.66 -18.60 -10.87
C ALA A 138 -10.00 -18.49 -10.15
N GLY A 139 -10.49 -19.61 -9.63
CA GLY A 139 -11.68 -19.68 -8.79
C GLY A 139 -11.35 -19.64 -7.29
N GLY A 140 -12.34 -19.30 -6.46
CA GLY A 140 -12.21 -19.35 -5.00
C GLY A 140 -11.37 -18.23 -4.37
N GLY A 141 -11.06 -17.19 -5.13
CA GLY A 141 -10.35 -16.03 -4.63
C GLY A 141 -11.18 -15.14 -3.73
N VAL A 142 -10.53 -14.47 -2.79
CA VAL A 142 -11.14 -13.53 -1.87
C VAL A 142 -10.32 -12.23 -1.77
N PRO A 143 -10.97 -11.07 -1.61
CA PRO A 143 -10.27 -9.82 -1.35
C PRO A 143 -9.80 -9.76 0.10
N LEU A 144 -8.72 -9.02 0.32
CA LEU A 144 -8.12 -8.79 1.63
C LEU A 144 -8.16 -7.31 2.00
N VAL A 145 -8.14 -7.02 3.28
CA VAL A 145 -7.87 -5.66 3.76
C VAL A 145 -6.46 -5.28 3.30
N TRP A 146 -6.38 -4.38 2.34
CA TRP A 146 -5.12 -3.94 1.76
C TRP A 146 -4.51 -2.74 2.49
N PHE A 147 -5.35 -1.85 2.99
CA PHE A 147 -4.91 -0.66 3.72
C PHE A 147 -5.82 -0.43 4.92
N LYS A 148 -5.21 0.05 6.01
CA LYS A 148 -5.89 0.50 7.21
C LYS A 148 -5.25 1.79 7.71
N SER A 149 -6.08 2.76 8.12
CA SER A 149 -5.63 3.94 8.85
C SER A 149 -6.62 4.29 9.96
N ASP A 150 -6.07 4.57 11.13
CA ASP A 150 -6.81 5.14 12.25
C ASP A 150 -6.60 6.68 12.32
N ASP A 151 -5.81 7.22 11.38
CA ASP A 151 -5.44 8.63 11.28
C ASP A 151 -6.08 9.23 10.02
N PHE A 152 -6.97 10.18 10.21
CA PHE A 152 -7.67 10.88 9.14
C PHE A 152 -8.04 12.31 9.58
N GLY A 153 -8.21 13.21 8.60
CA GLY A 153 -8.52 14.62 8.81
C GLY A 153 -9.52 15.16 7.80
N LEU A 154 -9.65 16.48 7.71
CA LEU A 154 -10.55 17.13 6.75
C LEU A 154 -10.29 16.72 5.29
N ASN A 155 -9.02 16.49 4.98
CA ASN A 155 -8.57 15.91 3.71
C ASN A 155 -7.70 14.70 4.06
N THR A 156 -8.13 13.52 3.69
CA THR A 156 -7.43 12.27 3.94
C THR A 156 -7.04 11.65 2.61
N ASP A 157 -5.74 11.48 2.39
CA ASP A 157 -5.23 10.90 1.15
C ASP A 157 -4.87 9.42 1.36
N VAL A 158 -5.38 8.58 0.50
CA VAL A 158 -4.93 7.21 0.31
C VAL A 158 -4.16 7.17 -1.00
N SER A 159 -2.85 6.98 -0.96
CA SER A 159 -1.99 6.99 -2.15
C SER A 159 -1.07 5.78 -2.19
N TRP A 160 -0.80 5.28 -3.39
CA TRP A 160 0.04 4.11 -3.63
C TRP A 160 0.79 4.22 -4.95
N GLU A 161 1.81 3.40 -5.08
CA GLU A 161 2.61 3.25 -6.29
C GLU A 161 2.44 1.84 -6.86
N ILE A 162 2.47 1.72 -8.20
CA ILE A 162 2.46 0.43 -8.86
C ILE A 162 3.77 -0.31 -8.59
N GLN A 163 3.78 -1.09 -7.52
CA GLN A 163 4.86 -2.00 -7.16
C GLN A 163 4.25 -3.26 -6.60
N TYR A 164 4.37 -4.35 -7.33
CA TYR A 164 3.72 -5.61 -6.97
C TYR A 164 4.71 -6.64 -6.42
N GLN A 165 4.16 -7.57 -5.64
CA GLN A 165 4.84 -8.79 -5.24
C GLN A 165 3.88 -9.97 -5.44
N ALA A 166 4.40 -11.10 -5.93
CA ALA A 166 3.72 -12.38 -5.86
C ALA A 166 4.07 -13.04 -4.53
N TYR A 167 3.10 -13.58 -3.82
CA TYR A 167 3.34 -14.23 -2.53
C TYR A 167 2.69 -15.61 -2.42
N THR A 168 3.23 -16.44 -1.53
CA THR A 168 2.63 -17.69 -1.08
C THR A 168 2.33 -17.64 0.40
N SER A 169 1.37 -18.45 0.84
CA SER A 169 0.96 -18.56 2.24
C SER A 169 0.49 -19.98 2.57
N ARG A 170 0.53 -20.33 3.85
CA ARG A 170 -0.12 -21.53 4.40
C ARG A 170 -1.40 -21.22 5.17
N SER A 171 -1.74 -19.94 5.29
CA SER A 171 -3.00 -19.53 5.91
C SER A 171 -4.18 -20.09 5.11
N GLN A 172 -5.17 -20.64 5.82
CA GLN A 172 -6.42 -21.03 5.19
C GLN A 172 -7.27 -19.81 4.86
N ILE A 173 -7.92 -19.85 3.71
CA ILE A 173 -8.88 -18.84 3.29
C ILE A 173 -10.19 -19.12 4.02
N VAL A 174 -10.43 -18.35 5.09
CA VAL A 174 -11.68 -18.42 5.87
C VAL A 174 -12.18 -17.00 6.13
N PRO A 175 -13.49 -16.75 6.21
CA PRO A 175 -14.04 -15.42 6.48
C PRO A 175 -13.46 -14.81 7.76
N ASN A 176 -13.00 -13.56 7.67
CA ASN A 176 -12.30 -12.82 8.73
C ASN A 176 -10.97 -13.46 9.19
N GLY A 177 -10.47 -14.50 8.52
CA GLY A 177 -9.13 -15.04 8.74
C GLY A 177 -8.06 -14.11 8.21
N GLN A 178 -6.89 -14.12 8.83
CA GLN A 178 -5.74 -13.34 8.36
C GLN A 178 -4.83 -14.20 7.50
N ILE A 179 -4.50 -13.71 6.31
CA ILE A 179 -3.51 -14.31 5.41
C ILE A 179 -2.15 -13.70 5.75
N THR A 180 -1.24 -14.56 6.17
CA THR A 180 0.15 -14.17 6.44
C THR A 180 1.05 -14.71 5.35
N GLY A 181 1.80 -13.85 4.68
CA GLY A 181 2.78 -14.25 3.67
C GLY A 181 3.85 -15.16 4.24
N LEU A 182 4.15 -16.26 3.54
CA LEU A 182 5.25 -17.17 3.86
C LEU A 182 6.50 -16.79 3.05
N SER A 183 6.32 -16.51 1.78
CA SER A 183 7.36 -16.03 0.86
C SER A 183 6.75 -14.98 -0.06
N SER A 184 7.51 -13.91 -0.34
CA SER A 184 7.11 -12.83 -1.25
C SER A 184 8.25 -12.45 -2.17
N TYR A 185 7.94 -12.19 -3.42
CA TYR A 185 8.90 -11.90 -4.49
C TYR A 185 8.39 -10.72 -5.29
N ALA A 186 9.27 -9.72 -5.54
CA ALA A 186 8.93 -8.65 -6.49
C ALA A 186 8.57 -9.27 -7.84
N ALA A 187 7.45 -8.86 -8.40
CA ALA A 187 6.96 -9.37 -9.68
C ALA A 187 6.17 -8.28 -10.39
N ASP A 188 6.50 -8.06 -11.66
CA ASP A 188 5.81 -7.14 -12.55
C ASP A 188 4.83 -7.87 -13.45
N LEU A 189 3.94 -7.13 -14.12
CA LEU A 189 3.10 -7.67 -15.19
C LEU A 189 3.99 -8.31 -16.27
N GLY A 190 3.64 -9.51 -16.71
CA GLY A 190 4.45 -10.31 -17.61
C GLY A 190 5.43 -11.25 -16.91
N GLN A 191 5.38 -11.34 -15.58
CA GLN A 191 6.22 -12.26 -14.80
C GLN A 191 5.40 -13.35 -14.10
N LYS A 192 6.10 -14.43 -13.79
CA LYS A 192 5.55 -15.64 -13.16
C LYS A 192 6.43 -16.05 -11.97
N LEU A 193 5.82 -16.26 -10.81
CA LEU A 193 6.47 -16.94 -9.69
C LEU A 193 6.32 -18.47 -9.88
N GLU A 194 7.41 -19.19 -10.08
CA GLU A 194 7.47 -20.64 -10.04
C GLU A 194 7.77 -21.11 -8.61
N VAL A 195 6.78 -21.66 -7.94
CA VAL A 195 6.93 -22.23 -6.60
C VAL A 195 7.53 -23.61 -6.71
N GLN A 196 8.74 -23.79 -6.20
CA GLN A 196 9.57 -24.98 -6.38
C GLN A 196 9.61 -25.89 -5.15
N THR A 197 9.18 -25.38 -3.99
CA THR A 197 9.23 -26.15 -2.73
C THR A 197 7.89 -26.16 -2.03
N PRO A 198 7.57 -27.23 -1.27
CA PRO A 198 6.38 -27.28 -0.43
C PRO A 198 6.33 -26.17 0.65
N GLN A 199 7.46 -25.50 0.92
CA GLN A 199 7.55 -24.33 1.83
C GLN A 199 7.12 -23.02 1.14
N GLY A 200 6.75 -23.07 -0.15
CA GLY A 200 6.28 -21.89 -0.87
C GLY A 200 7.40 -21.02 -1.44
N THR A 201 8.65 -21.49 -1.42
CA THR A 201 9.77 -20.77 -2.05
C THR A 201 9.92 -21.09 -3.51
N GLY A 202 10.40 -20.13 -4.31
CA GLY A 202 10.52 -20.27 -5.76
C GLY A 202 11.33 -19.16 -6.40
N ASN A 203 11.20 -19.00 -7.71
CA ASN A 203 11.87 -17.98 -8.50
C ASN A 203 10.86 -17.24 -9.39
N VAL A 204 11.12 -15.95 -9.61
CA VAL A 204 10.37 -15.17 -10.59
C VAL A 204 11.06 -15.27 -11.94
N VAL A 205 10.29 -15.65 -12.94
CA VAL A 205 10.71 -15.84 -14.33
C VAL A 205 9.81 -15.06 -15.28
N ALA A 206 10.13 -15.01 -16.57
CA ALA A 206 9.24 -14.47 -17.58
C ALA A 206 7.93 -15.29 -17.63
N GLY A 207 6.80 -14.60 -17.66
CA GLY A 207 5.46 -15.17 -17.69
C GLY A 207 4.66 -14.69 -18.91
N THR A 208 3.34 -14.74 -18.80
CA THR A 208 2.43 -14.23 -19.82
C THR A 208 2.27 -12.72 -19.66
N GLU A 209 2.43 -11.99 -20.75
CA GLU A 209 2.29 -10.53 -20.76
C GLU A 209 0.92 -10.10 -20.22
N GLY A 210 0.90 -8.96 -19.49
CA GLY A 210 -0.30 -8.35 -18.96
C GLY A 210 -0.84 -8.95 -17.65
N ASN A 211 -0.23 -9.98 -17.08
CA ASN A 211 -0.61 -10.54 -15.79
C ASN A 211 0.60 -10.92 -14.94
N ILE A 212 0.36 -11.11 -13.65
CA ILE A 212 1.28 -11.79 -12.74
C ILE A 212 0.72 -13.19 -12.52
N SER A 213 1.51 -14.23 -12.81
CA SER A 213 1.10 -15.61 -12.58
C SER A 213 1.88 -16.25 -11.45
N ILE A 214 1.26 -17.21 -10.78
CA ILE A 214 1.89 -18.05 -9.76
C ILE A 214 1.63 -19.49 -10.11
N GLU A 215 2.70 -20.23 -10.40
CA GLU A 215 2.67 -21.64 -10.75
C GLU A 215 3.25 -22.50 -9.63
N ASN A 216 2.49 -23.45 -9.15
CA ASN A 216 2.93 -24.39 -8.13
C ASN A 216 3.50 -25.64 -8.79
N LEU A 217 4.81 -25.77 -8.84
CA LEU A 217 5.50 -26.94 -9.40
C LEU A 217 5.56 -28.12 -8.42
N THR A 218 4.94 -27.99 -7.24
CA THR A 218 4.88 -29.04 -6.22
C THR A 218 3.49 -29.67 -6.18
N SER A 219 3.37 -30.82 -5.54
CA SER A 219 2.08 -31.47 -5.28
C SER A 219 1.34 -30.91 -4.05
N SER A 220 1.97 -30.05 -3.26
CA SER A 220 1.41 -29.53 -2.01
C SER A 220 0.53 -28.31 -2.28
N PRO A 221 -0.75 -28.30 -1.87
CA PRO A 221 -1.59 -27.12 -2.00
C PRO A 221 -1.15 -26.03 -1.03
N MET A 222 -1.38 -24.77 -1.41
CA MET A 222 -1.10 -23.59 -0.62
C MET A 222 -2.07 -22.46 -0.96
N THR A 223 -1.93 -21.33 -0.30
CA THR A 223 -2.59 -20.09 -0.66
C THR A 223 -1.59 -19.19 -1.40
N CYS A 224 -2.03 -18.47 -2.40
CA CYS A 224 -1.22 -17.49 -3.11
C CYS A 224 -1.99 -16.18 -3.33
N GLY A 225 -1.29 -15.16 -3.76
CA GLY A 225 -1.87 -13.89 -4.14
C GLY A 225 -0.82 -12.87 -4.55
N ILE A 226 -1.28 -11.66 -4.78
CA ILE A 226 -0.43 -10.52 -5.07
C ILE A 226 -0.56 -9.47 -3.96
N SER A 227 0.54 -8.76 -3.71
CA SER A 227 0.61 -7.61 -2.83
C SER A 227 0.96 -6.37 -3.65
N GLU A 228 0.58 -5.20 -3.17
CA GLU A 228 0.97 -3.91 -3.75
C GLU A 228 1.40 -2.95 -2.65
N VAL A 229 2.35 -2.09 -2.95
CA VAL A 229 2.92 -1.16 -1.98
C VAL A 229 1.98 0.01 -1.71
N VAL A 230 1.59 0.15 -0.45
CA VAL A 230 0.82 1.29 0.07
C VAL A 230 1.48 1.78 1.36
N GLY A 231 1.72 3.09 1.46
CA GLY A 231 2.45 3.64 2.63
C GLY A 231 3.87 3.06 2.81
N GLY A 232 4.52 2.61 1.72
CA GLY A 232 5.87 2.03 1.75
C GLY A 232 5.92 0.54 2.13
N ILE A 233 4.79 -0.10 2.38
CA ILE A 233 4.68 -1.50 2.78
C ILE A 233 3.91 -2.28 1.71
N ALA A 234 4.42 -3.46 1.33
CA ALA A 234 3.70 -4.36 0.43
C ALA A 234 2.62 -5.11 1.22
N GLU A 235 1.37 -4.76 0.98
CA GLU A 235 0.21 -5.34 1.63
C GLU A 235 -0.60 -6.20 0.67
N PRO A 236 -1.11 -7.37 1.10
CA PRO A 236 -1.78 -8.30 0.21
C PRO A 236 -3.15 -7.78 -0.25
N LEU A 237 -3.42 -7.90 -1.57
CA LEU A 237 -4.67 -7.48 -2.19
C LEU A 237 -5.74 -8.58 -2.15
N CYS A 238 -5.33 -9.81 -2.36
CA CYS A 238 -6.21 -10.95 -2.58
C CYS A 238 -5.53 -12.26 -2.17
N ALA A 239 -6.32 -13.29 -1.92
CA ALA A 239 -5.83 -14.64 -1.68
C ALA A 239 -6.61 -15.67 -2.51
N PHE A 240 -5.89 -16.63 -3.09
CA PHE A 240 -6.43 -17.72 -3.91
C PHE A 240 -5.93 -19.07 -3.43
N PRO A 241 -6.74 -20.14 -3.55
CA PRO A 241 -6.27 -21.50 -3.32
C PRO A 241 -5.38 -21.94 -4.50
N LEU A 242 -4.10 -22.11 -4.29
CA LEU A 242 -3.16 -22.60 -5.29
C LEU A 242 -2.97 -24.11 -5.13
N TYR A 243 -3.58 -24.88 -6.01
CA TYR A 243 -3.49 -26.35 -5.99
C TYR A 243 -2.10 -26.84 -6.43
N GLY A 244 -1.76 -28.07 -6.05
CA GLY A 244 -0.54 -28.71 -6.53
C GLY A 244 -0.57 -28.85 -8.05
N ASN A 245 0.54 -28.51 -8.72
CA ASN A 245 0.67 -28.41 -10.18
C ASN A 245 -0.35 -27.46 -10.85
N GLY A 246 -0.86 -26.47 -10.09
CA GLY A 246 -1.80 -25.45 -10.55
C GLY A 246 -1.09 -24.15 -10.93
N LEU A 247 -1.78 -23.35 -11.74
CA LEU A 247 -1.36 -22.02 -12.17
C LEU A 247 -2.52 -21.05 -12.03
N ASP A 248 -2.30 -19.97 -11.29
CA ASP A 248 -3.22 -18.85 -11.14
C ASP A 248 -2.63 -17.60 -11.79
N ALA A 249 -3.42 -16.90 -12.59
CA ALA A 249 -3.04 -15.64 -13.21
C ALA A 249 -3.93 -14.51 -12.71
N MET A 250 -3.31 -13.39 -12.35
CA MET A 250 -3.93 -12.24 -11.69
C MET A 250 -3.51 -10.93 -12.35
N VAL A 251 -4.45 -10.01 -12.49
CA VAL A 251 -4.21 -8.65 -12.95
C VAL A 251 -4.75 -7.68 -11.90
N PRO A 252 -3.89 -6.92 -11.21
CA PRO A 252 -4.35 -5.83 -10.36
C PRO A 252 -5.05 -4.78 -11.22
N ILE A 253 -6.29 -4.43 -10.89
CA ILE A 253 -7.02 -3.39 -11.61
C ILE A 253 -7.15 -2.14 -10.74
N GLN A 254 -7.17 -0.97 -11.40
CA GLN A 254 -7.18 0.29 -10.68
C GLN A 254 -8.60 0.65 -10.19
N LYS A 255 -9.17 -0.25 -9.37
CA LYS A 255 -10.43 -0.05 -8.64
C LYS A 255 -10.19 -0.26 -7.16
N VAL A 256 -10.61 0.69 -6.34
CA VAL A 256 -10.45 0.70 -4.89
C VAL A 256 -11.80 0.84 -4.21
N MET A 257 -12.08 0.01 -3.22
CA MET A 257 -13.22 0.18 -2.32
C MET A 257 -12.75 0.79 -1.01
N LEU A 258 -13.39 1.86 -0.56
CA LEU A 258 -13.12 2.52 0.71
C LEU A 258 -14.31 2.38 1.65
N THR A 259 -14.02 2.22 2.94
CA THR A 259 -15.04 2.14 3.99
C THR A 259 -14.51 2.63 5.34
N PHE A 260 -15.35 3.32 6.11
CA PHE A 260 -15.10 3.55 7.53
C PHE A 260 -15.83 2.49 8.36
N SER A 261 -15.17 1.91 9.35
CA SER A 261 -15.78 0.89 10.20
C SER A 261 -15.15 0.86 11.60
N THR A 262 -15.94 0.48 12.60
CA THR A 262 -15.48 0.21 13.97
C THR A 262 -14.94 -1.22 14.15
N LYS A 263 -14.92 -2.02 13.08
CA LYS A 263 -14.32 -3.35 13.10
C LYS A 263 -12.82 -3.24 13.34
N THR A 264 -12.29 -4.02 14.26
CA THR A 264 -10.86 -4.08 14.51
C THR A 264 -10.25 -5.26 13.76
N VAL A 265 -9.80 -5.01 12.54
CA VAL A 265 -9.11 -5.98 11.69
C VAL A 265 -7.80 -5.41 11.19
N ASN A 266 -6.86 -6.27 10.83
CA ASN A 266 -5.56 -5.90 10.28
C ASN A 266 -5.53 -6.06 8.75
N THR A 267 -4.52 -5.50 8.10
CA THR A 267 -4.20 -5.81 6.71
C THR A 267 -4.00 -7.32 6.53
N GLY A 268 -4.35 -7.84 5.36
CA GLY A 268 -4.36 -9.27 5.09
C GLY A 268 -5.58 -10.03 5.60
N THR A 269 -6.54 -9.37 6.26
CA THR A 269 -7.79 -10.03 6.71
C THR A 269 -8.73 -10.26 5.54
N VAL A 270 -9.26 -11.48 5.41
CA VAL A 270 -10.26 -11.87 4.41
C VAL A 270 -11.57 -11.13 4.65
N ILE A 271 -12.11 -10.47 3.62
CA ILE A 271 -13.40 -9.83 3.65
C ILE A 271 -14.31 -10.38 2.56
N GLU A 272 -15.51 -10.81 2.94
CA GLU A 272 -16.53 -11.27 1.99
C GLU A 272 -17.70 -10.30 1.89
N LYS A 273 -17.92 -9.48 2.93
CA LYS A 273 -19.04 -8.54 3.00
C LYS A 273 -18.57 -7.16 3.43
N ALA A 274 -19.12 -6.12 2.81
CA ALA A 274 -18.88 -4.75 3.22
C ALA A 274 -19.25 -4.54 4.70
N TYR A 275 -18.32 -3.99 5.48
CA TYR A 275 -18.51 -3.76 6.92
C TYR A 275 -19.54 -2.66 7.20
N SER A 276 -19.58 -1.64 6.35
CA SER A 276 -20.50 -0.49 6.42
C SER A 276 -20.79 0.01 5.01
N GLN A 277 -21.46 1.14 4.90
CA GLN A 277 -21.59 1.83 3.62
C GLN A 277 -20.20 2.16 3.07
N SER A 278 -19.93 1.73 1.85
CA SER A 278 -18.64 1.84 1.20
C SER A 278 -18.79 2.52 -0.17
N ILE A 279 -17.67 2.96 -0.73
CA ILE A 279 -17.60 3.47 -2.10
C ILE A 279 -16.59 2.65 -2.90
N LEU A 280 -17.00 2.22 -4.10
CA LEU A 280 -16.08 1.67 -5.11
C LEU A 280 -15.69 2.80 -6.05
N ILE A 281 -14.39 2.96 -6.30
CA ILE A 281 -13.80 4.04 -7.09
C ILE A 281 -12.97 3.42 -8.22
N ASP A 282 -13.31 3.76 -9.46
CA ASP A 282 -12.58 3.35 -10.65
C ASP A 282 -11.57 4.45 -11.04
N LEU A 283 -10.28 4.10 -11.01
CA LEU A 283 -9.17 4.95 -11.40
C LEU A 283 -8.54 4.54 -12.75
N THR A 284 -9.19 3.66 -13.53
CA THR A 284 -8.66 3.21 -14.82
C THR A 284 -8.39 4.36 -15.79
N SER A 285 -9.25 5.41 -15.75
CA SER A 285 -9.13 6.59 -16.63
C SER A 285 -8.49 7.81 -15.96
N ALA A 286 -8.05 7.72 -14.70
CA ALA A 286 -7.41 8.81 -13.99
C ALA A 286 -6.57 8.28 -12.84
N THR A 287 -5.42 8.87 -12.61
CA THR A 287 -4.52 8.47 -11.51
C THR A 287 -4.96 8.99 -10.15
N HIS A 288 -5.90 9.93 -10.12
CA HIS A 288 -6.40 10.53 -8.87
C HIS A 288 -7.90 10.81 -8.96
N ARG A 289 -8.60 10.59 -7.85
CA ARG A 289 -10.01 10.94 -7.65
C ARG A 289 -10.22 11.61 -6.30
N GLU A 290 -11.26 12.44 -6.25
CA GLU A 290 -11.70 13.10 -5.03
C GLU A 290 -13.11 12.64 -4.71
N VAL A 291 -13.36 12.28 -3.44
CA VAL A 291 -14.66 11.88 -2.93
C VAL A 291 -14.92 12.60 -1.61
N ALA A 292 -16.17 12.77 -1.24
CA ALA A 292 -16.53 13.29 0.08
C ALA A 292 -17.18 12.19 0.93
N PHE A 293 -16.98 12.28 2.25
CA PHE A 293 -17.67 11.45 3.21
C PHE A 293 -18.22 12.29 4.37
N ASP A 294 -19.49 12.11 4.66
CA ASP A 294 -20.16 12.63 5.84
C ASP A 294 -20.77 11.47 6.64
N ILE A 295 -20.60 11.48 7.97
CA ILE A 295 -21.05 10.36 8.81
C ILE A 295 -22.58 10.17 8.79
N ASN A 296 -23.34 11.22 8.49
CA ASN A 296 -24.81 11.20 8.42
C ASN A 296 -25.32 10.95 7.01
N GLU A 297 -24.63 11.50 5.97
CA GLU A 297 -25.08 11.46 4.58
C GLU A 297 -24.39 10.34 3.78
N GLY A 298 -23.22 9.87 4.24
CA GLY A 298 -22.41 8.84 3.61
C GLY A 298 -21.46 9.38 2.54
N TRP A 299 -21.13 8.53 1.56
CA TRP A 299 -20.20 8.83 0.49
C TRP A 299 -20.83 9.66 -0.63
N SER A 300 -20.09 10.64 -1.14
CA SER A 300 -20.46 11.46 -2.29
C SER A 300 -19.30 11.60 -3.26
N TRP A 301 -19.58 11.53 -4.59
CA TRP A 301 -18.60 11.62 -5.67
C TRP A 301 -19.16 12.39 -6.88
N GLY A 302 -20.18 13.23 -6.68
CA GLY A 302 -20.83 14.02 -7.72
C GLY A 302 -21.66 13.22 -8.73
N GLY A 303 -21.99 11.95 -8.44
CA GLY A 303 -22.77 11.09 -9.34
C GLY A 303 -22.04 10.64 -10.61
N PHE A 304 -20.74 10.78 -10.68
CA PHE A 304 -19.93 10.34 -11.82
C PHE A 304 -19.89 8.81 -11.95
N SER A 305 -19.80 8.30 -13.17
CA SER A 305 -19.80 6.86 -13.48
C SER A 305 -18.60 6.08 -12.94
N TRP A 306 -17.52 6.74 -12.56
CA TRP A 306 -16.34 6.12 -11.97
C TRP A 306 -16.51 5.77 -10.47
N GLY A 307 -17.58 6.20 -9.83
CA GLY A 307 -17.90 5.91 -8.43
C GLY A 307 -19.20 5.11 -8.30
N ALA A 308 -19.26 4.20 -7.34
CA ALA A 308 -20.45 3.43 -7.03
C ALA A 308 -20.59 3.19 -5.52
N ALA A 309 -21.81 3.41 -4.99
CA ALA A 309 -22.09 3.11 -3.58
C ALA A 309 -22.25 1.59 -3.37
N ILE A 310 -21.62 1.08 -2.33
CA ILE A 310 -21.76 -0.30 -1.87
C ILE A 310 -22.49 -0.30 -0.52
N ARG A 311 -23.61 -1.02 -0.45
CA ARG A 311 -24.40 -1.10 0.79
C ARG A 311 -23.73 -1.98 1.84
N PRO A 312 -23.97 -1.74 3.12
CA PRO A 312 -23.52 -2.64 4.19
C PRO A 312 -23.95 -4.09 3.93
N SER A 313 -23.12 -5.04 4.30
CA SER A 313 -23.34 -6.49 4.14
C SER A 313 -23.44 -6.99 2.69
N THR A 314 -23.22 -6.14 1.68
CA THR A 314 -23.10 -6.58 0.29
C THR A 314 -21.93 -7.56 0.16
N ASN A 315 -22.13 -8.66 -0.58
CA ASN A 315 -21.01 -9.56 -0.95
C ASN A 315 -20.05 -8.81 -1.87
N VAL A 316 -18.83 -8.56 -1.39
CA VAL A 316 -17.80 -7.81 -2.11
C VAL A 316 -16.88 -8.69 -2.95
N VAL A 317 -16.94 -10.01 -2.77
CA VAL A 317 -16.08 -10.94 -3.53
C VAL A 317 -16.26 -10.74 -5.05
N PRO A 318 -17.46 -10.80 -5.65
CA PRO A 318 -17.62 -10.62 -7.09
C PRO A 318 -17.38 -9.17 -7.57
N ILE A 319 -17.26 -8.20 -6.66
CA ILE A 319 -16.97 -6.79 -6.96
C ILE A 319 -15.46 -6.54 -7.03
N LEU A 320 -14.70 -7.22 -6.17
CA LEU A 320 -13.26 -7.01 -6.00
C LEU A 320 -12.42 -8.14 -6.61
N ILE A 321 -13.02 -9.31 -6.84
CA ILE A 321 -12.39 -10.44 -7.56
C ILE A 321 -13.18 -10.66 -8.83
N GLU A 322 -12.73 -10.03 -9.91
CA GLU A 322 -13.36 -10.12 -11.22
C GLU A 322 -12.85 -11.38 -11.95
N GLY A 323 -13.74 -12.32 -12.25
CA GLY A 323 -13.40 -13.58 -12.92
C GLY A 323 -13.96 -13.70 -14.33
N GLY A 324 -13.53 -14.71 -15.07
CA GLY A 324 -14.16 -15.16 -16.31
C GLY A 324 -13.91 -14.31 -17.55
N ASP A 325 -14.95 -13.97 -18.29
CA ASP A 325 -14.85 -13.33 -19.62
C ASP A 325 -14.20 -11.94 -19.61
N SER A 326 -14.25 -11.22 -18.49
CA SER A 326 -13.57 -9.95 -18.33
C SER A 326 -12.04 -10.09 -18.39
N PHE A 327 -11.47 -11.21 -17.93
CA PHE A 327 -10.03 -11.47 -18.03
C PHE A 327 -9.53 -11.49 -19.49
N LYS A 328 -10.34 -12.02 -20.40
CA LYS A 328 -10.02 -12.08 -21.84
C LYS A 328 -10.10 -10.71 -22.52
N SER A 329 -11.01 -9.85 -22.12
CA SER A 329 -11.21 -8.54 -22.75
C SER A 329 -10.11 -7.53 -22.42
N HIS A 330 -9.56 -7.53 -21.21
CA HIS A 330 -8.47 -6.62 -20.83
C HIS A 330 -7.12 -7.01 -21.44
N ALA A 331 -6.82 -8.30 -21.56
CA ALA A 331 -5.61 -8.76 -22.23
C ALA A 331 -5.56 -8.34 -23.71
N ILE A 332 -6.72 -8.20 -24.36
CA ILE A 332 -6.83 -7.74 -25.76
C ILE A 332 -6.72 -6.19 -25.86
N THR A 333 -7.20 -5.45 -24.85
CA THR A 333 -7.19 -3.97 -24.88
C THR A 333 -5.80 -3.39 -24.59
N MET A 334 -4.94 -4.14 -23.89
CA MET A 334 -3.55 -3.73 -23.61
C MET A 334 -2.59 -4.02 -24.79
N LEU A 335 -3.04 -4.76 -25.83
CA LEU A 335 -2.27 -5.13 -27.01
C LEU A 335 -2.65 -4.30 -28.26
N GLY A 336 -3.47 -3.26 -28.11
CA GLY A 336 -3.95 -2.40 -29.20
C GLY A 336 -3.30 -1.00 -29.22
#